data_dcfc47886eb0e4f0346c623b86945099
#
_entry.id   dcfc47886eb0e4f0346c623b86945099
#
_cell.length_a   1.000
_cell.length_b   1.000
_cell.length_c   1.000
_cell.angle_alpha   90.00
_cell.angle_beta   90.00
_cell.angle_gamma   90.00
#
_symmetry.space_group_name_H-M   'P 1'
#
loop_
_entity.id
_entity.type
_entity.pdbx_description
1 polymer ?
#
loop_
_entity_poly.entity_id
_entity_poly.type
_entity_poly.pdbx_seq_one_letter_code
_entity_poly.pdbx_strand_id
1 'polypeptide(L)'
;DYDCVIGFQLDNETKPYDTCSKYAQAKFVEYLKNEFPDIDEFNREFGLDYWSNRVDDWDAFPDIRGTINMSLDAEYKKFQRKLVTDFFAWQADIVKKYKRDDQFITHNFDFEWHDYSYGMQPEVNQYEAAKCMDIAGCDIYPPSQSILSGREITACGNIARGIKGDNYLVLETEAAGNHPWLPY
;
A
#
# COMPACT_ATOMS: atom_id res chain seq x y z
N ASP A 1 -16.02 26.99 -5.99
CA ASP A 1 -16.92 25.81 -5.98
C ASP A 1 -17.41 25.54 -7.39
N TYR A 2 -17.10 24.36 -7.91
CA TYR A 2 -17.55 23.93 -9.23
C TYR A 2 -18.48 22.71 -9.06
N ASP A 3 -19.73 22.86 -9.45
CA ASP A 3 -20.75 21.81 -9.31
C ASP A 3 -20.43 20.54 -10.09
N CYS A 4 -19.57 20.65 -11.11
CA CYS A 4 -19.13 19.51 -11.92
C CYS A 4 -18.06 18.63 -11.23
N VAL A 5 -17.47 19.07 -10.12
CA VAL A 5 -16.52 18.26 -9.36
C VAL A 5 -17.30 17.30 -8.47
N ILE A 6 -17.28 16.01 -8.80
CA ILE A 6 -18.04 14.96 -8.12
C ILE A 6 -17.25 14.20 -7.04
N GLY A 7 -15.92 14.32 -7.03
CA GLY A 7 -15.09 13.63 -6.06
C GLY A 7 -13.61 13.96 -6.22
N PHE A 8 -12.81 13.36 -5.35
CA PHE A 8 -11.37 13.59 -5.28
C PHE A 8 -10.63 12.24 -5.27
N GLN A 9 -9.68 12.09 -6.16
CA GLN A 9 -8.68 11.04 -6.07
C GLN A 9 -7.54 11.53 -5.17
N LEU A 10 -7.18 10.70 -4.19
CA LEU A 10 -6.02 10.96 -3.34
C LEU A 10 -4.78 10.41 -4.02
N ASP A 11 -3.82 11.29 -4.35
CA ASP A 11 -2.56 10.88 -4.95
C ASP A 11 -2.71 9.97 -6.18
N ASN A 12 -1.64 9.28 -6.58
CA ASN A 12 -1.63 8.37 -7.73
C ASN A 12 -0.79 7.12 -7.43
N GLU A 13 -1.38 5.94 -7.52
CA GLU A 13 -0.73 4.62 -7.37
C GLU A 13 0.28 4.58 -6.20
N THR A 14 -0.10 5.11 -5.05
CA THR A 14 0.82 5.34 -3.92
C THR A 14 1.34 4.04 -3.34
N LYS A 15 2.65 3.94 -3.25
CA LYS A 15 3.42 2.80 -2.73
C LYS A 15 4.48 3.30 -1.74
N PRO A 16 5.06 2.45 -0.91
CA PRO A 16 6.16 2.85 -0.04
C PRO A 16 7.49 3.07 -0.77
N TYR A 17 7.67 2.56 -1.99
CA TYR A 17 8.88 2.69 -2.82
C TYR A 17 10.17 2.35 -2.07
N ASP A 18 10.19 1.28 -1.29
CA ASP A 18 11.31 0.87 -0.46
C ASP A 18 11.86 1.97 0.47
N THR A 19 10.96 2.86 0.92
CA THR A 19 11.32 3.98 1.79
C THR A 19 12.10 3.50 3.00
N CYS A 20 13.35 3.93 3.11
CA CYS A 20 14.27 3.54 4.17
C CYS A 20 15.21 4.69 4.58
N SER A 21 14.67 5.90 4.70
CA SER A 21 15.41 7.06 5.18
C SER A 21 15.69 6.97 6.68
N LYS A 22 16.60 7.81 7.19
CA LYS A 22 16.79 7.94 8.64
C LYS A 22 15.51 8.28 9.42
N TYR A 23 14.57 8.97 8.78
CA TYR A 23 13.27 9.29 9.39
C TYR A 23 12.33 8.09 9.40
N ALA A 24 12.34 7.29 8.34
CA ALA A 24 11.58 6.04 8.29
C ALA A 24 12.12 5.03 9.33
N GLN A 25 13.45 4.93 9.45
CA GLN A 25 14.10 4.12 10.49
C GLN A 25 13.66 4.55 11.91
N ALA A 26 13.71 5.84 12.21
CA ALA A 26 13.30 6.35 13.53
C ALA A 26 11.81 6.05 13.82
N LYS A 27 10.93 6.24 12.82
CA LYS A 27 9.51 5.89 12.94
C LYS A 27 9.29 4.38 13.10
N PHE A 28 10.11 3.57 12.44
CA PHE A 28 10.04 2.12 12.60
C PHE A 28 10.42 1.69 14.02
N VAL A 29 11.47 2.26 14.59
CA VAL A 29 11.85 2.01 15.99
C VAL A 29 10.74 2.45 16.94
N GLU A 30 10.13 3.59 16.70
CA GLU A 30 8.97 4.05 17.49
C GLU A 30 7.77 3.08 17.37
N TYR A 31 7.49 2.61 16.15
CA TYR A 31 6.48 1.60 15.89
C TYR A 31 6.77 0.32 16.68
N LEU A 32 8.00 -0.19 16.62
CA LEU A 32 8.39 -1.39 17.37
C LEU A 32 8.28 -1.20 18.90
N LYS A 33 8.67 -0.04 19.44
CA LYS A 33 8.50 0.30 20.87
C LYS A 33 7.03 0.25 21.32
N ASN A 34 6.11 0.62 20.42
CA ASN A 34 4.68 0.58 20.74
C ASN A 34 4.10 -0.84 20.68
N GLU A 35 4.55 -1.65 19.71
CA GLU A 35 4.12 -3.05 19.56
C GLU A 35 4.77 -3.97 20.61
N PHE A 36 6.02 -3.69 20.97
CA PHE A 36 6.86 -4.47 21.89
C PHE A 36 7.44 -3.54 22.97
N PRO A 37 6.68 -3.18 24.02
CA PRO A 37 7.19 -2.31 25.08
C PRO A 37 8.39 -2.88 25.84
N ASP A 38 8.49 -4.20 25.92
CA ASP A 38 9.64 -4.92 26.48
C ASP A 38 10.61 -5.35 25.38
N ILE A 39 11.81 -4.79 25.39
CA ILE A 39 12.86 -5.12 24.41
C ILE A 39 13.33 -6.57 24.50
N ASP A 40 13.22 -7.21 25.66
CA ASP A 40 13.54 -8.64 25.80
C ASP A 40 12.46 -9.50 25.16
N GLU A 41 11.20 -9.09 25.22
CA GLU A 41 10.10 -9.74 24.50
C GLU A 41 10.30 -9.59 22.98
N PHE A 42 10.63 -8.38 22.51
CA PHE A 42 10.98 -8.14 21.10
C PHE A 42 12.11 -9.07 20.62
N ASN A 43 13.21 -9.15 21.36
CA ASN A 43 14.33 -10.03 20.98
C ASN A 43 13.92 -11.52 20.93
N ARG A 44 13.08 -11.98 21.86
CA ARG A 44 12.56 -13.36 21.86
C ARG A 44 11.65 -13.62 20.68
N GLU A 45 10.70 -12.72 20.40
CA GLU A 45 9.72 -12.87 19.32
C GLU A 45 10.41 -12.98 17.95
N PHE A 46 11.41 -12.16 17.71
CA PHE A 46 12.18 -12.17 16.47
C PHE A 46 13.39 -13.12 16.49
N GLY A 47 13.66 -13.82 17.59
CA GLY A 47 14.81 -14.73 17.69
C GLY A 47 16.16 -14.04 17.54
N LEU A 48 16.29 -12.79 17.97
CA LEU A 48 17.48 -11.96 17.76
C LEU A 48 18.67 -12.35 18.61
N ASP A 49 18.48 -13.14 19.67
CA ASP A 49 19.59 -13.69 20.45
C ASP A 49 20.50 -14.61 19.63
N TYR A 50 20.00 -15.09 18.47
CA TYR A 50 20.77 -15.96 17.59
C TYR A 50 21.74 -15.14 16.73
N TRP A 51 22.96 -15.59 16.61
CA TRP A 51 24.06 -14.95 15.88
C TRP A 51 24.35 -13.49 16.30
N SER A 52 24.15 -13.18 17.59
CA SER A 52 24.45 -11.85 18.16
C SER A 52 23.71 -10.71 17.47
N ASN A 53 22.48 -10.94 17.02
CA ASN A 53 21.62 -9.90 16.46
C ASN A 53 20.75 -9.20 17.50
N ARG A 54 20.92 -9.54 18.78
CA ARG A 54 20.19 -8.96 19.89
C ARG A 54 20.29 -7.44 19.87
N VAL A 55 19.17 -6.77 20.10
CA VAL A 55 19.09 -5.34 20.31
C VAL A 55 18.97 -5.09 21.83
N ASP A 56 20.00 -4.49 22.42
CA ASP A 56 20.01 -4.22 23.86
C ASP A 56 19.41 -2.85 24.21
N ASP A 57 19.39 -1.93 23.26
CA ASP A 57 18.85 -0.58 23.41
C ASP A 57 18.19 -0.14 22.10
N TRP A 58 17.00 0.43 22.22
CA TRP A 58 16.27 0.98 21.06
C TRP A 58 17.03 2.11 20.36
N ASP A 59 17.81 2.88 21.08
CA ASP A 59 18.60 3.97 20.51
C ASP A 59 19.81 3.46 19.70
N ALA A 60 20.19 2.20 19.94
CA ALA A 60 21.23 1.49 19.19
C ALA A 60 20.63 0.53 18.13
N PHE A 61 19.35 0.66 17.79
CA PHE A 61 18.70 -0.20 16.80
C PHE A 61 19.44 -0.13 15.46
N PRO A 62 19.83 -1.26 14.88
CA PRO A 62 20.61 -1.28 13.63
C PRO A 62 19.78 -0.81 12.44
N ASP A 63 20.47 -0.41 11.36
CA ASP A 63 19.80 -0.15 10.08
C ASP A 63 19.08 -1.42 9.61
N ILE A 64 17.78 -1.31 9.35
CA ILE A 64 16.96 -2.46 8.93
C ILE A 64 17.37 -3.00 7.55
N ARG A 65 17.99 -2.16 6.72
CA ARG A 65 18.44 -2.60 5.40
C ARG A 65 19.49 -3.69 5.50
N GLY A 66 19.25 -4.79 4.82
CA GLY A 66 20.15 -5.92 4.84
C GLY A 66 20.08 -6.79 6.10
N THR A 67 19.02 -6.63 6.92
CA THR A 67 18.78 -7.59 8.00
C THR A 67 18.72 -9.02 7.44
N ILE A 68 19.38 -9.94 8.13
CA ILE A 68 19.29 -11.37 7.82
C ILE A 68 18.08 -12.04 8.47
N ASN A 69 17.38 -11.33 9.36
CA ASN A 69 16.21 -11.83 10.03
C ASN A 69 14.96 -11.59 9.17
N MET A 70 14.45 -12.65 8.56
CA MET A 70 13.31 -12.56 7.64
C MET A 70 12.00 -12.13 8.34
N SER A 71 11.83 -12.45 9.62
CA SER A 71 10.66 -12.01 10.40
C SER A 71 10.71 -10.50 10.63
N LEU A 72 11.87 -9.97 10.96
CA LEU A 72 12.08 -8.53 11.15
C LEU A 72 11.93 -7.77 9.81
N ASP A 73 12.42 -8.32 8.69
CA ASP A 73 12.18 -7.78 7.35
C ASP A 73 10.67 -7.75 7.01
N ALA A 74 9.95 -8.82 7.32
CA ALA A 74 8.50 -8.87 7.12
C ALA A 74 7.75 -7.83 7.98
N GLU A 75 8.20 -7.60 9.23
CA GLU A 75 7.63 -6.58 10.10
C GLU A 75 7.92 -5.16 9.57
N TYR A 76 9.12 -4.94 9.00
CA TYR A 76 9.41 -3.68 8.33
C TYR A 76 8.51 -3.44 7.11
N LYS A 77 8.26 -4.45 6.30
CA LYS A 77 7.31 -4.36 5.18
C LYS A 77 5.87 -4.10 5.64
N LYS A 78 5.47 -4.68 6.76
CA LYS A 78 4.17 -4.38 7.40
C LYS A 78 4.10 -2.92 7.84
N PHE A 79 5.16 -2.41 8.46
CA PHE A 79 5.29 -1.00 8.81
C PHE A 79 5.24 -0.09 7.58
N GLN A 80 5.93 -0.43 6.48
CA GLN A 80 5.87 0.33 5.24
C GLN A 80 4.44 0.41 4.68
N ARG A 81 3.67 -0.69 4.71
CA ARG A 81 2.24 -0.67 4.34
C ARG A 81 1.42 0.24 5.26
N LYS A 82 1.76 0.26 6.54
CA LYS A 82 1.13 1.19 7.50
C LYS A 82 1.41 2.65 7.17
N LEU A 83 2.64 2.99 6.76
CA LEU A 83 2.96 4.35 6.33
C LEU A 83 2.08 4.82 5.16
N VAL A 84 1.81 3.96 4.19
CA VAL A 84 0.90 4.25 3.07
C VAL A 84 -0.52 4.49 3.59
N THR A 85 -1.01 3.62 4.46
CA THR A 85 -2.34 3.77 5.08
C THR A 85 -2.48 5.08 5.85
N ASP A 86 -1.48 5.42 6.67
CA ASP A 86 -1.48 6.66 7.45
C ASP A 86 -1.43 7.90 6.54
N PHE A 87 -0.69 7.82 5.44
CA PHE A 87 -0.60 8.89 4.45
C PHE A 87 -1.95 9.16 3.78
N PHE A 88 -2.67 8.13 3.37
CA PHE A 88 -4.02 8.29 2.83
C PHE A 88 -5.00 8.86 3.86
N ALA A 89 -4.95 8.36 5.09
CA ALA A 89 -5.80 8.89 6.15
C ALA A 89 -5.57 10.40 6.37
N TRP A 90 -4.30 10.81 6.39
CA TRP A 90 -3.92 12.22 6.51
C TRP A 90 -4.44 13.07 5.34
N GLN A 91 -4.30 12.60 4.10
CA GLN A 91 -4.81 13.30 2.91
C GLN A 91 -6.35 13.38 2.95
N ALA A 92 -7.01 12.27 3.26
CA ALA A 92 -8.47 12.21 3.35
C ALA A 92 -9.02 13.19 4.39
N ASP A 93 -8.35 13.31 5.54
CA ASP A 93 -8.74 14.25 6.59
C ASP A 93 -8.63 15.72 6.16
N ILE A 94 -7.66 16.03 5.27
CA ILE A 94 -7.54 17.34 4.67
C ILE A 94 -8.71 17.59 3.69
N VAL A 95 -8.94 16.63 2.77
CA VAL A 95 -10.00 16.76 1.77
C VAL A 95 -11.37 16.88 2.43
N LYS A 96 -11.67 16.11 3.47
CA LYS A 96 -12.93 16.15 4.22
C LYS A 96 -13.26 17.53 4.80
N LYS A 97 -12.27 18.37 5.07
CA LYS A 97 -12.49 19.73 5.59
C LYS A 97 -13.02 20.69 4.52
N TYR A 98 -12.83 20.37 3.25
CA TYR A 98 -13.12 21.30 2.14
C TYR A 98 -14.11 20.74 1.11
N LYS A 99 -14.28 19.41 1.02
CA LYS A 99 -15.22 18.79 0.11
C LYS A 99 -16.67 19.07 0.54
N ARG A 100 -17.59 19.04 -0.41
CA ARG A 100 -19.03 19.00 -0.14
C ARG A 100 -19.45 17.58 0.27
N ASP A 101 -20.62 17.45 0.88
CA ASP A 101 -21.14 16.16 1.36
C ASP A 101 -21.46 15.19 0.21
N ASP A 102 -21.80 15.71 -0.97
CA ASP A 102 -22.11 14.95 -2.19
C ASP A 102 -20.88 14.49 -2.96
N GLN A 103 -19.67 14.89 -2.55
CA GLN A 103 -18.41 14.52 -3.20
C GLN A 103 -17.78 13.32 -2.51
N PHE A 104 -17.29 12.37 -3.30
CA PHE A 104 -16.59 11.18 -2.78
C PHE A 104 -15.08 11.34 -2.76
N ILE A 105 -14.44 10.48 -1.98
CA ILE A 105 -12.98 10.30 -1.95
C ILE A 105 -12.66 8.90 -2.48
N THR A 106 -11.69 8.80 -3.36
CA THR A 106 -11.20 7.56 -3.95
C THR A 106 -9.67 7.59 -4.13
N HIS A 107 -9.10 6.47 -4.53
CA HIS A 107 -7.70 6.34 -4.96
C HIS A 107 -7.62 5.25 -6.03
N ASN A 108 -6.70 5.38 -6.97
CA ASN A 108 -6.42 4.39 -7.98
C ASN A 108 -5.39 3.37 -7.49
N PHE A 109 -5.87 2.30 -6.86
CA PHE A 109 -5.01 1.18 -6.49
C PHE A 109 -4.53 0.47 -7.76
N ASP A 110 -3.22 0.37 -7.90
CA ASP A 110 -2.59 -0.30 -9.01
C ASP A 110 -2.73 -1.83 -8.86
N PHE A 111 -3.24 -2.49 -9.90
CA PHE A 111 -3.32 -3.93 -10.01
C PHE A 111 -2.38 -4.41 -11.11
N GLU A 112 -1.11 -4.55 -10.75
CA GLU A 112 -0.08 -5.01 -11.68
C GLU A 112 -0.19 -6.51 -11.97
N TRP A 113 0.00 -6.86 -13.25
CA TRP A 113 -0.02 -8.23 -13.76
C TRP A 113 1.37 -8.83 -13.92
N HIS A 114 2.33 -8.32 -13.19
CA HIS A 114 3.70 -8.81 -13.27
C HIS A 114 3.90 -10.06 -12.42
N ASP A 115 5.03 -10.67 -12.59
CA ASP A 115 5.44 -12.01 -12.21
C ASP A 115 5.14 -12.46 -10.77
N TYR A 116 4.62 -11.60 -9.91
CA TYR A 116 4.53 -11.88 -8.49
C TYR A 116 3.16 -11.60 -7.82
N SER A 117 2.20 -10.93 -8.46
CA SER A 117 1.00 -10.53 -7.71
C SER A 117 -0.37 -10.69 -8.36
N TYR A 118 -0.47 -10.94 -9.64
CA TYR A 118 -1.77 -11.12 -10.31
C TYR A 118 -2.86 -10.13 -9.88
N GLY A 119 -2.55 -8.86 -9.90
CA GLY A 119 -3.51 -7.81 -9.57
C GLY A 119 -3.48 -7.33 -8.12
N MET A 120 -2.54 -7.78 -7.31
CA MET A 120 -2.37 -7.26 -5.94
C MET A 120 -0.99 -6.67 -5.75
N GLN A 121 -0.93 -5.45 -5.26
CA GLN A 121 0.33 -4.86 -4.81
C GLN A 121 0.66 -5.34 -3.40
N PRO A 122 1.73 -6.11 -3.19
CA PRO A 122 2.09 -6.60 -1.86
C PRO A 122 2.54 -5.48 -0.91
N GLU A 123 2.95 -4.32 -1.46
CA GLU A 123 3.41 -3.17 -0.68
C GLU A 123 2.29 -2.32 -0.10
N VAL A 124 1.04 -2.55 -0.49
CA VAL A 124 -0.12 -1.78 -0.01
C VAL A 124 -1.14 -2.70 0.62
N ASN A 125 -1.60 -2.37 1.82
CA ASN A 125 -2.79 -2.99 2.40
C ASN A 125 -4.03 -2.22 1.94
N GLN A 126 -4.58 -2.59 0.81
CA GLN A 126 -5.70 -1.90 0.16
C GLN A 126 -6.95 -1.84 1.04
N TYR A 127 -7.20 -2.88 1.85
CA TYR A 127 -8.34 -2.92 2.76
C TYR A 127 -8.23 -1.87 3.88
N GLU A 128 -7.05 -1.73 4.48
CA GLU A 128 -6.81 -0.74 5.51
C GLU A 128 -6.76 0.67 4.92
N ALA A 129 -6.06 0.84 3.79
CA ALA A 129 -5.93 2.11 3.09
C ALA A 129 -7.28 2.67 2.65
N ALA A 130 -8.17 1.83 2.12
CA ALA A 130 -9.49 2.24 1.66
C ALA A 130 -10.49 2.60 2.77
N LYS A 131 -10.17 2.39 4.04
CA LYS A 131 -11.07 2.77 5.14
C LYS A 131 -11.39 4.26 5.16
N CYS A 132 -10.47 5.10 4.73
CA CYS A 132 -10.65 6.55 4.68
C CYS A 132 -11.34 7.04 3.39
N MET A 133 -11.60 6.16 2.43
CA MET A 133 -12.18 6.44 1.12
C MET A 133 -13.66 6.04 1.09
N ASP A 134 -14.43 6.71 0.24
CA ASP A 134 -15.85 6.40 0.03
C ASP A 134 -16.03 5.29 -1.00
N ILE A 135 -15.23 5.31 -2.07
CA ILE A 135 -15.29 4.34 -3.17
C ILE A 135 -13.89 3.78 -3.41
N ALA A 136 -13.77 2.47 -3.58
CA ALA A 136 -12.52 1.87 -4.06
C ALA A 136 -12.33 2.19 -5.55
N GLY A 137 -11.18 2.75 -5.90
CA GLY A 137 -10.75 2.90 -7.28
C GLY A 137 -9.62 1.92 -7.58
N CYS A 138 -9.43 1.61 -8.83
CA CYS A 138 -8.34 0.73 -9.27
C CYS A 138 -7.92 1.04 -10.70
N ASP A 139 -6.70 0.63 -11.00
CA ASP A 139 -6.14 0.63 -12.34
C ASP A 139 -6.06 -0.81 -12.82
N ILE A 140 -6.62 -1.06 -13.99
CA ILE A 140 -6.63 -2.39 -14.59
C ILE A 140 -6.00 -2.28 -15.97
N TYR A 141 -4.73 -2.64 -16.06
CA TYR A 141 -3.99 -2.74 -17.32
C TYR A 141 -3.88 -4.22 -17.71
N PRO A 142 -4.84 -4.75 -18.49
CA PRO A 142 -4.76 -6.13 -18.92
C PRO A 142 -3.52 -6.34 -19.78
N PRO A 143 -2.86 -7.51 -19.65
CA PRO A 143 -1.72 -7.80 -20.50
C PRO A 143 -2.13 -7.67 -21.96
N SER A 144 -1.37 -6.88 -22.69
CA SER A 144 -1.58 -6.70 -24.12
C SER A 144 -1.29 -7.97 -24.89
N GLN A 145 -1.96 -8.15 -26.00
CA GLN A 145 -1.70 -9.21 -26.95
C GLN A 145 -2.39 -10.55 -26.64
N SER A 146 -1.94 -11.59 -27.29
CA SER A 146 -2.60 -12.87 -27.54
C SER A 146 -3.14 -13.66 -26.34
N ILE A 147 -2.96 -13.18 -25.11
CA ILE A 147 -3.28 -13.93 -23.89
C ILE A 147 -4.47 -13.33 -23.11
N LEU A 148 -5.03 -12.23 -23.58
CA LEU A 148 -6.15 -11.58 -22.90
C LEU A 148 -7.39 -12.50 -22.91
N SER A 149 -7.79 -12.95 -21.72
CA SER A 149 -8.92 -13.87 -21.58
C SER A 149 -10.15 -13.25 -20.88
N GLY A 150 -10.05 -12.01 -20.41
CA GLY A 150 -11.05 -11.36 -19.54
C GLY A 150 -11.05 -11.88 -18.10
N ARG A 151 -10.28 -12.90 -17.77
CA ARG A 151 -10.14 -13.42 -16.40
C ARG A 151 -9.45 -12.40 -15.52
N GLU A 152 -8.47 -11.72 -16.06
CA GLU A 152 -7.68 -10.67 -15.43
C GLU A 152 -8.60 -9.53 -14.98
N ILE A 153 -9.44 -9.03 -15.89
CA ILE A 153 -10.41 -7.97 -15.60
C ILE A 153 -11.40 -8.43 -14.53
N THR A 154 -11.86 -9.69 -14.62
CA THR A 154 -12.78 -10.25 -13.63
C THR A 154 -12.09 -10.39 -12.26
N ALA A 155 -10.86 -10.85 -12.21
CA ALA A 155 -10.11 -11.01 -10.96
C ALA A 155 -9.88 -9.64 -10.29
N CYS A 156 -9.39 -8.64 -11.01
CA CYS A 156 -9.20 -7.29 -10.50
C CYS A 156 -10.50 -6.65 -10.04
N GLY A 157 -11.56 -6.75 -10.85
CA GLY A 157 -12.86 -6.22 -10.48
C GLY A 157 -13.43 -6.85 -9.21
N ASN A 158 -13.24 -8.16 -9.02
CA ASN A 158 -13.67 -8.85 -7.80
C ASN A 158 -12.84 -8.43 -6.58
N ILE A 159 -11.53 -8.23 -6.74
CA ILE A 159 -10.66 -7.72 -5.67
C ILE A 159 -11.12 -6.29 -5.30
N ALA A 160 -11.25 -5.40 -6.28
CA ALA A 160 -11.67 -4.02 -6.04
C ALA A 160 -13.04 -3.95 -5.35
N ARG A 161 -14.01 -4.75 -5.79
CA ARG A 161 -15.30 -4.89 -5.11
C ARG A 161 -15.16 -5.39 -3.68
N GLY A 162 -14.27 -6.35 -3.43
CA GLY A 162 -14.00 -6.90 -2.10
C GLY A 162 -13.45 -5.88 -1.11
N ILE A 163 -12.73 -4.87 -1.57
CA ILE A 163 -12.12 -3.84 -0.71
C ILE A 163 -13.16 -3.08 0.12
N LYS A 164 -14.27 -2.68 -0.50
CA LYS A 164 -15.36 -1.94 0.16
C LYS A 164 -16.65 -2.74 0.30
N GLY A 165 -16.76 -3.93 -0.34
CA GLY A 165 -17.99 -4.71 -0.40
C GLY A 165 -19.07 -4.08 -1.29
N ASP A 166 -18.71 -3.15 -2.17
CA ASP A 166 -19.62 -2.38 -3.02
C ASP A 166 -19.01 -2.14 -4.41
N ASN A 167 -19.68 -1.35 -5.24
CA ASN A 167 -19.17 -0.94 -6.53
C ASN A 167 -17.84 -0.20 -6.40
N TYR A 168 -17.06 -0.28 -7.45
CA TYR A 168 -15.74 0.32 -7.56
C TYR A 168 -15.62 1.13 -8.86
N LEU A 169 -14.57 1.95 -8.94
CA LEU A 169 -14.23 2.70 -10.13
C LEU A 169 -12.98 2.10 -10.80
N VAL A 170 -13.01 1.95 -12.11
CA VAL A 170 -11.78 1.77 -12.89
C VAL A 170 -11.34 3.17 -13.29
N LEU A 171 -10.25 3.64 -12.70
CA LEU A 171 -9.76 5.01 -12.90
C LEU A 171 -8.76 5.07 -14.04
N GLU A 172 -7.99 3.99 -14.22
CA GLU A 172 -7.07 3.87 -15.33
C GLU A 172 -7.19 2.50 -16.01
N THR A 173 -7.13 2.49 -17.34
CA THR A 173 -7.09 1.28 -18.16
C THR A 173 -6.67 1.62 -19.59
N GLU A 174 -6.14 0.65 -20.31
CA GLU A 174 -5.83 0.79 -21.73
C GLU A 174 -6.73 -0.12 -22.58
N ALA A 175 -7.50 0.49 -23.46
CA ALA A 175 -8.41 -0.24 -24.35
C ALA A 175 -7.66 -1.10 -25.39
N ALA A 176 -6.46 -0.70 -25.77
CA ALA A 176 -5.61 -1.41 -26.73
C ALA A 176 -4.62 -2.38 -26.08
N GLY A 177 -4.55 -2.40 -24.76
CA GLY A 177 -3.70 -3.30 -24.00
C GLY A 177 -2.20 -3.14 -24.25
N ASN A 178 -1.76 -2.00 -24.70
CA ASN A 178 -0.35 -1.77 -24.94
C ASN A 178 0.19 -0.70 -24.01
N HIS A 179 1.26 -1.01 -23.37
CA HIS A 179 2.05 -0.01 -22.73
C HIS A 179 2.48 1.04 -23.78
N PRO A 180 2.36 2.34 -23.53
CA PRO A 180 2.66 3.39 -24.52
C PRO A 180 4.10 3.34 -25.07
N TRP A 181 4.95 2.55 -24.48
CA TRP A 181 6.35 2.36 -24.83
C TRP A 181 6.60 1.15 -25.73
N LEU A 182 5.61 0.33 -26.01
CA LEU A 182 5.74 -0.82 -26.89
C LEU A 182 5.11 -0.51 -28.24
N PRO A 183 5.84 -0.63 -29.34
CA PRO A 183 5.25 -0.51 -30.68
C PRO A 183 4.25 -1.65 -30.91
N TYR A 184 3.16 -1.33 -31.58
CA TYR A 184 2.14 -2.29 -32.03
C TYR A 184 2.70 -3.29 -33.03
#